data_ea8650908fb0cab925b5f025c178dbac
#
_entry.id   ea8650908fb0cab925b5f025c178dbac
#
_cell.length_a   1.000
_cell.length_b   1.000
_cell.length_c   1.000
_cell.angle_alpha   90.00
_cell.angle_beta   90.00
_cell.angle_gamma   90.00
#
_symmetry.space_group_name_H-M   'P 1'
#
loop_
_entity.id
_entity.type
_entity.pdbx_description
1 polymer ?
#
loop_
_entity_poly.entity_id
_entity_poly.type
_entity_poly.pdbx_seq_one_letter_code
_entity_poly.pdbx_strand_id
1 'polypeptide(L)'
;MNDQEQPREQDGARIGGIDAARALAVVGMLMVHVGPRDRTNLAEVLYNLPHGRASILFVFLAGIGISLLSARPGRLAIARLRLFWMALVFLPLGLTLQALDHGIAVILHHYAVFYVLGIVAMTLPSRFLGILAAIMAVCGPLLYFAIRAQWPDLVGRETVMVGDNPLDVIDGLFLTGPYPLLTWSPALLWGMWVGRLDLRAGQTQFQLLLVGGAVAVIAAAAGAMGLQILGAPDGVADWRRLLSDAPHSQMPLWVVGSIGTASAVTGAMLIVADRWPRMLWPLVALGQLALSFYVAHLVALYVFGDLLRRESVGEAMVSVIVVTAVAVGFAVIWRRHFPRGPLEALLVGPFDGTTRRSR
;
A
#
# COMPACT_ATOMS: atom_id res chain seq x y z
N MET A 1 9.03 13.08 -51.11
CA MET A 1 8.22 13.57 -49.99
C MET A 1 8.41 12.58 -48.85
N ASN A 2 9.34 12.92 -47.94
CA ASN A 2 9.69 12.10 -46.79
C ASN A 2 8.85 12.59 -45.61
N ASP A 3 7.81 11.86 -45.28
CA ASP A 3 7.17 11.98 -43.98
C ASP A 3 8.06 11.24 -42.98
N GLN A 4 9.00 11.97 -42.38
CA GLN A 4 9.62 11.56 -41.14
C GLN A 4 8.59 11.74 -40.03
N GLU A 5 7.91 10.64 -39.66
CA GLU A 5 7.20 10.55 -38.39
C GLU A 5 8.21 10.77 -37.26
N GLN A 6 8.20 11.99 -36.72
CA GLN A 6 8.88 12.28 -35.48
C GLN A 6 8.30 11.35 -34.40
N PRO A 7 9.15 10.72 -33.55
CA PRO A 7 8.67 9.95 -32.40
C PRO A 7 7.86 10.90 -31.51
N ARG A 8 6.53 10.69 -31.46
CA ARG A 8 5.68 11.38 -30.49
C ARG A 8 6.28 11.17 -29.10
N GLU A 9 6.63 12.25 -28.45
CA GLU A 9 7.07 12.32 -27.06
C GLU A 9 6.21 11.42 -26.18
N GLN A 10 6.76 10.26 -25.76
CA GLN A 10 6.15 9.35 -24.79
C GLN A 10 6.29 9.90 -23.35
N ASP A 11 6.51 11.20 -23.22
CA ASP A 11 6.71 11.89 -21.97
C ASP A 11 5.37 12.12 -21.27
N GLY A 12 4.93 11.13 -20.50
CA GLY A 12 3.73 11.21 -19.67
C GLY A 12 2.79 10.00 -19.71
N ALA A 13 3.11 8.96 -20.47
CA ALA A 13 2.29 7.77 -20.52
C ALA A 13 2.30 7.04 -19.15
N ARG A 14 1.11 6.76 -18.63
CA ARG A 14 0.84 6.07 -17.37
C ARG A 14 1.49 4.67 -17.39
N ILE A 15 2.12 4.26 -16.29
CA ILE A 15 2.80 2.97 -16.17
C ILE A 15 1.78 1.92 -15.72
N GLY A 16 1.30 1.08 -16.65
CA GLY A 16 0.23 0.11 -16.39
C GLY A 16 0.57 -0.90 -15.30
N GLY A 17 1.83 -1.30 -15.17
CA GLY A 17 2.27 -2.22 -14.12
C GLY A 17 2.06 -1.71 -12.70
N ILE A 18 2.19 -0.39 -12.47
CA ILE A 18 1.90 0.23 -11.17
C ILE A 18 0.39 0.16 -10.87
N ASP A 19 -0.46 0.41 -11.85
CA ASP A 19 -1.90 0.33 -11.66
C ASP A 19 -2.32 -1.14 -11.42
N ALA A 20 -1.75 -2.10 -12.13
CA ALA A 20 -1.98 -3.53 -11.88
C ALA A 20 -1.55 -3.94 -10.47
N ALA A 21 -0.41 -3.46 -9.99
CA ALA A 21 0.04 -3.70 -8.61
C ALA A 21 -0.92 -3.10 -7.57
N ARG A 22 -1.51 -1.91 -7.84
CA ARG A 22 -2.57 -1.34 -6.98
C ARG A 22 -3.81 -2.21 -6.94
N ALA A 23 -4.23 -2.76 -8.07
CA ALA A 23 -5.35 -3.69 -8.12
C ALA A 23 -5.07 -4.93 -7.25
N LEU A 24 -3.87 -5.54 -7.38
CA LEU A 24 -3.49 -6.67 -6.55
C LEU A 24 -3.48 -6.32 -5.06
N ALA A 25 -3.03 -5.12 -4.69
CA ALA A 25 -3.06 -4.67 -3.30
C ALA A 25 -4.49 -4.60 -2.76
N VAL A 26 -5.44 -4.02 -3.50
CA VAL A 26 -6.84 -3.90 -3.03
C VAL A 26 -7.54 -5.26 -3.04
N VAL A 27 -7.29 -6.11 -4.03
CA VAL A 27 -7.80 -7.50 -4.04
C VAL A 27 -7.23 -8.30 -2.88
N GLY A 28 -5.93 -8.15 -2.58
CA GLY A 28 -5.32 -8.78 -1.41
C GLY A 28 -5.92 -8.32 -0.08
N MET A 29 -6.29 -7.03 0.05
CA MET A 29 -7.03 -6.52 1.20
C MET A 29 -8.44 -7.14 1.29
N LEU A 30 -9.16 -7.24 0.17
CA LEU A 30 -10.46 -7.92 0.11
C LEU A 30 -10.35 -9.38 0.59
N MET A 31 -9.32 -10.13 0.13
CA MET A 31 -9.08 -11.51 0.59
C MET A 31 -9.03 -11.61 2.11
N VAL A 32 -8.22 -10.76 2.73
CA VAL A 32 -8.02 -10.75 4.20
C VAL A 32 -9.30 -10.37 4.96
N HIS A 33 -10.17 -9.57 4.37
CA HIS A 33 -11.40 -9.09 5.01
C HIS A 33 -12.57 -10.07 4.88
N VAL A 34 -12.52 -10.96 3.89
CA VAL A 34 -13.59 -11.92 3.57
C VAL A 34 -13.35 -13.29 4.18
N GLY A 35 -12.11 -13.77 4.19
CA GLY A 35 -11.80 -15.15 4.56
C GLY A 35 -11.25 -15.35 5.98
N PRO A 36 -10.98 -16.62 6.32
CA PRO A 36 -10.44 -17.01 7.61
C PRO A 36 -9.05 -16.41 7.81
N ARG A 37 -8.73 -16.06 9.04
CA ARG A 37 -7.41 -15.53 9.44
C ARG A 37 -6.48 -16.60 10.03
N ASP A 38 -7.00 -17.81 10.22
CA ASP A 38 -6.24 -18.94 10.72
C ASP A 38 -5.14 -19.36 9.74
N ARG A 39 -4.16 -20.10 10.22
CA ARG A 39 -3.00 -20.59 9.46
C ARG A 39 -2.64 -22.01 9.90
N THR A 40 -3.65 -22.85 10.02
CA THR A 40 -3.51 -24.22 10.55
C THR A 40 -3.07 -25.21 9.47
N ASN A 41 -3.31 -24.88 8.21
CA ASN A 41 -2.97 -25.71 7.05
C ASN A 41 -2.38 -24.87 5.90
N LEU A 42 -1.81 -25.56 4.90
CA LEU A 42 -1.13 -24.91 3.77
C LEU A 42 -2.08 -23.98 2.97
N ALA A 43 -3.33 -24.37 2.79
CA ALA A 43 -4.30 -23.57 2.04
C ALA A 43 -4.57 -22.23 2.75
N GLU A 44 -4.74 -22.24 4.06
CA GLU A 44 -4.91 -21.04 4.87
C GLU A 44 -3.64 -20.19 4.90
N VAL A 45 -2.45 -20.79 5.00
CA VAL A 45 -1.18 -20.08 4.92
C VAL A 45 -1.05 -19.34 3.59
N LEU A 46 -1.33 -20.02 2.47
CA LEU A 46 -1.29 -19.42 1.13
C LEU A 46 -2.35 -18.32 0.95
N TYR A 47 -3.57 -18.56 1.43
CA TYR A 47 -4.66 -17.58 1.39
C TYR A 47 -4.32 -16.31 2.15
N ASN A 48 -3.62 -16.44 3.29
CA ASN A 48 -3.25 -15.34 4.14
C ASN A 48 -1.92 -14.65 3.76
N LEU A 49 -1.27 -14.99 2.65
CA LEU A 49 -0.07 -14.29 2.17
C LEU A 49 -0.25 -12.78 2.00
N PRO A 50 -1.41 -12.25 1.52
CA PRO A 50 -1.65 -10.82 1.42
C PRO A 50 -1.82 -10.11 2.77
N HIS A 51 -2.03 -10.84 3.88
CA HIS A 51 -2.33 -10.24 5.18
C HIS A 51 -1.22 -9.28 5.63
N GLY A 52 -1.54 -8.01 5.81
CA GLY A 52 -0.62 -6.91 6.10
C GLY A 52 0.25 -6.50 4.91
N ARG A 53 0.71 -7.45 4.07
CA ARG A 53 1.56 -7.20 2.91
C ARG A 53 0.84 -6.42 1.80
N ALA A 54 -0.45 -6.66 1.61
CA ALA A 54 -1.27 -5.91 0.65
C ALA A 54 -1.36 -4.42 1.03
N SER A 55 -1.50 -4.10 2.30
CA SER A 55 -1.54 -2.72 2.79
C SER A 55 -0.16 -2.05 2.68
N ILE A 56 0.94 -2.76 2.98
CA ILE A 56 2.32 -2.27 2.74
C ILE A 56 2.56 -2.01 1.25
N LEU A 57 2.13 -2.91 0.37
CA LEU A 57 2.21 -2.71 -1.08
C LEU A 57 1.47 -1.42 -1.49
N PHE A 58 0.29 -1.17 -0.94
CA PHE A 58 -0.49 0.02 -1.26
C PHE A 58 0.22 1.30 -0.81
N VAL A 59 0.84 1.33 0.40
CA VAL A 59 1.66 2.45 0.90
C VAL A 59 2.93 2.65 0.06
N PHE A 60 3.60 1.56 -0.29
CA PHE A 60 4.77 1.59 -1.17
C PHE A 60 4.44 2.20 -2.55
N LEU A 61 3.32 1.79 -3.17
CA LEU A 61 2.85 2.33 -4.45
C LEU A 61 2.42 3.81 -4.35
N ALA A 62 1.94 4.26 -3.18
CA ALA A 62 1.72 5.68 -2.94
C ALA A 62 3.04 6.46 -2.96
N GLY A 63 4.11 5.91 -2.36
CA GLY A 63 5.45 6.47 -2.43
C GLY A 63 5.96 6.63 -3.87
N ILE A 64 5.81 5.59 -4.70
CA ILE A 64 6.11 5.68 -6.14
C ILE A 64 5.30 6.81 -6.78
N GLY A 65 4.00 6.88 -6.51
CA GLY A 65 3.11 7.91 -7.03
C GLY A 65 3.54 9.34 -6.67
N ILE A 66 4.01 9.55 -5.42
CA ILE A 66 4.55 10.84 -4.95
C ILE A 66 5.78 11.24 -5.78
N SER A 67 6.72 10.32 -5.99
CA SER A 67 7.91 10.60 -6.79
C SER A 67 7.59 10.90 -8.25
N LEU A 68 6.69 10.14 -8.87
CA LEU A 68 6.25 10.39 -10.25
C LEU A 68 5.50 11.73 -10.39
N LEU A 69 4.74 12.13 -9.36
CA LEU A 69 4.04 13.42 -9.33
C LEU A 69 5.03 14.59 -9.24
N SER A 70 6.13 14.44 -8.49
CA SER A 70 7.14 15.47 -8.25
C SER A 70 8.25 15.51 -9.30
N ALA A 71 8.38 14.50 -10.15
CA ALA A 71 9.47 14.39 -11.14
C ALA A 71 9.46 15.47 -12.23
N ARG A 72 8.33 16.15 -12.44
CA ARG A 72 8.22 17.17 -13.49
C ARG A 72 8.88 18.49 -13.06
N PRO A 73 9.85 19.02 -13.84
CA PRO A 73 10.52 20.29 -13.54
C PRO A 73 9.51 21.44 -13.35
N GLY A 74 9.75 22.30 -12.38
CA GLY A 74 8.90 23.47 -12.10
C GLY A 74 7.54 23.20 -11.46
N ARG A 75 7.17 21.95 -11.20
CA ARG A 75 5.85 21.57 -10.63
C ARG A 75 5.84 21.14 -9.17
N LEU A 76 6.97 21.35 -8.46
CA LEU A 76 7.09 20.91 -7.06
C LEU A 76 6.02 21.54 -6.16
N ALA A 77 5.73 22.84 -6.31
CA ALA A 77 4.71 23.53 -5.54
C ALA A 77 3.31 22.95 -5.80
N ILE A 78 2.98 22.67 -7.07
CA ILE A 78 1.70 22.05 -7.45
C ILE A 78 1.62 20.62 -6.91
N ALA A 79 2.72 19.86 -6.93
CA ALA A 79 2.77 18.52 -6.36
C ALA A 79 2.50 18.54 -4.85
N ARG A 80 3.10 19.48 -4.11
CA ARG A 80 2.85 19.69 -2.67
C ARG A 80 1.38 20.02 -2.38
N LEU A 81 0.81 20.96 -3.14
CA LEU A 81 -0.59 21.33 -2.98
C LEU A 81 -1.54 20.16 -3.28
N ARG A 82 -1.24 19.34 -4.29
CA ARG A 82 -2.01 18.13 -4.60
C ARG A 82 -1.92 17.11 -3.46
N LEU A 83 -0.74 16.84 -2.93
CA LEU A 83 -0.58 15.92 -1.80
C LEU A 83 -1.30 16.44 -0.55
N PHE A 84 -1.23 17.73 -0.29
CA PHE A 84 -1.98 18.35 0.80
C PHE A 84 -3.50 18.22 0.60
N TRP A 85 -3.99 18.46 -0.61
CA TRP A 85 -5.39 18.23 -0.96
C TRP A 85 -5.81 16.77 -0.76
N MET A 86 -4.97 15.82 -1.22
CA MET A 86 -5.23 14.40 -1.01
C MET A 86 -5.28 14.06 0.49
N ALA A 87 -4.39 14.62 1.31
CA ALA A 87 -4.43 14.45 2.75
C ALA A 87 -5.77 14.95 3.36
N LEU A 88 -6.24 16.14 2.92
CA LEU A 88 -7.53 16.70 3.35
C LEU A 88 -8.73 15.85 2.93
N VAL A 89 -8.66 15.14 1.80
CA VAL A 89 -9.74 14.24 1.34
C VAL A 89 -9.67 12.91 2.08
N PHE A 90 -8.47 12.33 2.25
CA PHE A 90 -8.32 11.01 2.86
C PHE A 90 -8.61 10.99 4.36
N LEU A 91 -8.32 12.08 5.08
CA LEU A 91 -8.56 12.14 6.52
C LEU A 91 -10.06 11.96 6.87
N PRO A 92 -10.98 12.83 6.41
CA PRO A 92 -12.40 12.67 6.72
C PRO A 92 -13.01 11.41 6.09
N LEU A 93 -12.59 11.03 4.88
CA LEU A 93 -13.06 9.82 4.23
C LEU A 93 -12.67 8.57 5.05
N GLY A 94 -11.43 8.51 5.53
CA GLY A 94 -10.95 7.41 6.34
C GLY A 94 -11.65 7.32 7.70
N LEU A 95 -11.83 8.45 8.38
CA LEU A 95 -12.55 8.51 9.66
C LEU A 95 -14.03 8.15 9.51
N THR A 96 -14.68 8.60 8.43
CA THR A 96 -16.07 8.23 8.14
C THR A 96 -16.22 6.74 7.90
N LEU A 97 -15.30 6.13 7.13
CA LEU A 97 -15.31 4.69 6.91
C LEU A 97 -14.99 3.93 8.20
N GLN A 98 -14.07 4.43 9.03
CA GLN A 98 -13.74 3.78 10.31
C GLN A 98 -14.91 3.80 11.28
N ALA A 99 -15.81 4.81 11.19
CA ALA A 99 -17.02 4.89 12.00
C ALA A 99 -18.09 3.87 11.60
N LEU A 100 -17.97 3.20 10.44
CA LEU A 100 -18.85 2.09 10.06
C LEU A 100 -18.43 0.83 10.82
N ASP A 101 -19.43 0.15 11.40
CA ASP A 101 -19.22 -1.10 12.15
C ASP A 101 -18.99 -2.30 11.20
N HIS A 102 -17.86 -2.32 10.52
CA HIS A 102 -17.46 -3.44 9.65
C HIS A 102 -16.30 -4.26 10.24
N GLY A 103 -15.79 -3.93 11.43
CA GLY A 103 -14.73 -4.68 12.11
C GLY A 103 -13.37 -4.68 11.42
N ILE A 104 -13.09 -3.68 10.58
CA ILE A 104 -11.84 -3.57 9.80
C ILE A 104 -11.15 -2.26 10.14
N ALA A 105 -9.84 -2.33 10.38
CA ALA A 105 -9.02 -1.14 10.53
C ALA A 105 -8.83 -0.44 9.17
N VAL A 106 -9.27 0.81 9.07
CA VAL A 106 -9.20 1.61 7.85
C VAL A 106 -7.84 2.31 7.76
N ILE A 107 -7.14 2.14 6.65
CA ILE A 107 -5.82 2.77 6.45
C ILE A 107 -5.92 4.21 5.91
N LEU A 108 -7.07 4.64 5.36
CA LEU A 108 -7.16 5.90 4.60
C LEU A 108 -6.83 7.16 5.41
N HIS A 109 -7.25 7.26 6.66
CA HIS A 109 -6.91 8.41 7.49
C HIS A 109 -5.40 8.48 7.81
N HIS A 110 -4.68 7.34 7.84
CA HIS A 110 -3.22 7.30 7.94
C HIS A 110 -2.54 7.84 6.67
N TYR A 111 -3.18 7.72 5.50
CA TYR A 111 -2.66 8.31 4.26
C TYR A 111 -2.53 9.83 4.33
N ALA A 112 -3.34 10.51 5.13
CA ALA A 112 -3.17 11.95 5.36
C ALA A 112 -1.77 12.25 5.92
N VAL A 113 -1.34 11.47 6.92
CA VAL A 113 -0.01 11.62 7.53
C VAL A 113 1.11 11.17 6.59
N PHE A 114 0.90 10.08 5.84
CA PHE A 114 1.85 9.63 4.83
C PHE A 114 2.07 10.66 3.73
N TYR A 115 1.03 11.37 3.28
CA TYR A 115 1.18 12.44 2.29
C TYR A 115 1.88 13.67 2.86
N VAL A 116 1.65 14.02 4.12
CA VAL A 116 2.41 15.09 4.81
C VAL A 116 3.90 14.72 4.89
N LEU A 117 4.24 13.48 5.27
CA LEU A 117 5.61 12.99 5.21
C LEU A 117 6.17 13.06 3.78
N GLY A 118 5.37 12.67 2.78
CA GLY A 118 5.74 12.76 1.37
C GLY A 118 6.07 14.17 0.91
N ILE A 119 5.31 15.19 1.35
CA ILE A 119 5.57 16.62 1.06
C ILE A 119 6.95 17.04 1.58
N VAL A 120 7.35 16.57 2.75
CA VAL A 120 8.67 16.86 3.32
C VAL A 120 9.76 16.07 2.59
N ALA A 121 9.55 14.77 2.39
CA ALA A 121 10.54 13.87 1.84
C ALA A 121 10.80 14.04 0.33
N MET A 122 9.86 14.63 -0.42
CA MET A 122 10.00 14.78 -1.88
C MET A 122 11.18 15.64 -2.34
N THR A 123 11.73 16.49 -1.46
CA THR A 123 12.90 17.34 -1.73
C THR A 123 14.23 16.68 -1.39
N LEU A 124 14.22 15.56 -0.68
CA LEU A 124 15.44 14.85 -0.32
C LEU A 124 16.12 14.28 -1.57
N PRO A 125 17.47 14.35 -1.70
CA PRO A 125 18.19 13.65 -2.77
C PRO A 125 17.95 12.15 -2.71
N SER A 126 17.93 11.48 -3.88
CA SER A 126 17.58 10.05 -3.98
C SER A 126 18.41 9.15 -3.07
N ARG A 127 19.71 9.40 -2.96
CA ARG A 127 20.61 8.62 -2.07
C ARG A 127 20.20 8.71 -0.59
N PHE A 128 19.84 9.92 -0.12
CA PHE A 128 19.42 10.10 1.27
C PHE A 128 18.04 9.50 1.52
N LEU A 129 17.15 9.55 0.55
CA LEU A 129 15.82 8.96 0.65
C LEU A 129 15.91 7.42 0.81
N GLY A 130 16.73 6.75 0.00
CA GLY A 130 16.94 5.30 0.11
C GLY A 130 17.62 4.90 1.42
N ILE A 131 18.66 5.65 1.84
CA ILE A 131 19.33 5.41 3.13
C ILE A 131 18.37 5.62 4.30
N LEU A 132 17.59 6.70 4.29
CA LEU A 132 16.60 6.99 5.33
C LEU A 132 15.55 5.88 5.41
N ALA A 133 15.03 5.42 4.27
CA ALA A 133 14.09 4.31 4.22
C ALA A 133 14.68 3.03 4.83
N ALA A 134 15.92 2.71 4.51
CA ALA A 134 16.61 1.52 5.05
C ALA A 134 16.86 1.64 6.58
N ILE A 135 17.31 2.80 7.04
CA ILE A 135 17.50 3.05 8.48
C ILE A 135 16.16 2.95 9.21
N MET A 136 15.13 3.60 8.70
CA MET A 136 13.79 3.60 9.32
C MET A 136 13.15 2.20 9.32
N ALA A 137 13.45 1.35 8.31
CA ALA A 137 12.95 -0.03 8.26
C ALA A 137 13.48 -0.92 9.40
N VAL A 138 14.60 -0.54 10.01
CA VAL A 138 15.18 -1.24 11.17
C VAL A 138 14.93 -0.46 12.45
N CYS A 139 15.31 0.82 12.48
CA CYS A 139 15.24 1.63 13.70
C CYS A 139 13.79 1.93 14.13
N GLY A 140 12.87 2.12 13.19
CA GLY A 140 11.45 2.34 13.50
C GLY A 140 10.83 1.18 14.28
N PRO A 141 10.91 -0.07 13.78
CA PRO A 141 10.46 -1.25 14.51
C PRO A 141 11.18 -1.49 15.83
N LEU A 142 12.50 -1.24 15.92
CA LEU A 142 13.23 -1.37 17.18
C LEU A 142 12.75 -0.34 18.21
N LEU A 143 12.54 0.90 17.80
CA LEU A 143 11.98 1.94 18.66
C LEU A 143 10.54 1.59 19.08
N TYR A 144 9.72 1.11 18.16
CA TYR A 144 8.37 0.64 18.45
C TYR A 144 8.39 -0.48 19.50
N PHE A 145 9.29 -1.46 19.35
CA PHE A 145 9.46 -2.55 20.33
C PHE A 145 9.88 -2.00 21.69
N ALA A 146 10.86 -1.09 21.75
CA ALA A 146 11.33 -0.50 23.00
C ALA A 146 10.22 0.27 23.72
N ILE A 147 9.43 1.08 22.99
CA ILE A 147 8.28 1.82 23.53
C ILE A 147 7.24 0.82 24.08
N ARG A 148 6.91 -0.20 23.30
CA ARG A 148 5.93 -1.22 23.72
C ARG A 148 6.39 -2.01 24.95
N ALA A 149 7.67 -2.33 25.05
CA ALA A 149 8.23 -3.05 26.18
C ALA A 149 8.20 -2.22 27.47
N GLN A 150 8.43 -0.90 27.37
CA GLN A 150 8.47 0.00 28.52
C GLN A 150 7.08 0.51 28.92
N TRP A 151 6.19 0.75 27.94
CA TRP A 151 4.85 1.31 28.14
C TRP A 151 3.80 0.47 27.37
N PRO A 152 3.51 -0.76 27.83
CA PRO A 152 2.60 -1.67 27.11
C PRO A 152 1.19 -1.08 26.94
N ASP A 153 0.72 -0.30 27.91
CA ASP A 153 -0.63 0.32 27.87
C ASP A 153 -0.75 1.42 26.80
N LEU A 154 0.37 2.06 26.43
CA LEU A 154 0.40 3.07 25.41
C LEU A 154 0.15 2.47 24.00
N VAL A 155 0.58 1.24 23.77
CA VAL A 155 0.59 0.57 22.45
C VAL A 155 -0.62 -0.35 22.26
N GLY A 156 -1.52 -0.40 23.22
CA GLY A 156 -2.71 -1.27 23.17
C GLY A 156 -3.91 -0.71 22.42
N ARG A 157 -3.84 0.49 21.87
CA ARG A 157 -4.97 1.15 21.17
C ARG A 157 -5.15 0.61 19.77
N GLU A 158 -6.39 0.28 19.42
CA GLU A 158 -6.69 -0.46 18.20
C GLU A 158 -6.75 0.43 16.96
N THR A 159 -7.56 1.47 16.95
CA THR A 159 -7.79 2.36 15.79
C THR A 159 -8.18 3.76 16.24
N VAL A 160 -7.84 4.76 15.43
CA VAL A 160 -8.28 6.15 15.65
C VAL A 160 -9.76 6.28 15.28
N MET A 161 -10.55 6.82 16.21
CA MET A 161 -12.00 7.02 16.05
C MET A 161 -12.38 8.50 16.09
N VAL A 162 -13.52 8.82 15.53
CA VAL A 162 -14.11 10.15 15.67
C VAL A 162 -14.55 10.35 17.12
N GLY A 163 -14.07 11.42 17.76
CA GLY A 163 -14.35 11.73 19.16
C GLY A 163 -13.22 11.35 20.12
N ASP A 164 -12.16 10.70 19.63
CA ASP A 164 -10.97 10.45 20.45
C ASP A 164 -10.31 11.76 20.89
N ASN A 165 -9.62 11.70 22.05
CA ASN A 165 -8.80 12.80 22.52
C ASN A 165 -7.70 13.11 21.48
N PRO A 166 -7.36 14.37 21.20
CA PRO A 166 -6.31 14.73 20.24
C PRO A 166 -4.96 14.06 20.46
N LEU A 167 -4.55 13.80 21.71
CA LEU A 167 -3.33 13.07 22.01
C LEU A 167 -3.42 11.60 21.59
N ASP A 168 -4.59 10.99 21.77
CA ASP A 168 -4.86 9.61 21.36
C ASP A 168 -4.87 9.46 19.84
N VAL A 169 -5.38 10.49 19.14
CA VAL A 169 -5.31 10.56 17.67
C VAL A 169 -3.86 10.65 17.19
N ILE A 170 -3.05 11.52 17.80
CA ILE A 170 -1.63 11.65 17.45
C ILE A 170 -0.91 10.33 17.73
N ASP A 171 -1.11 9.75 18.90
CA ASP A 171 -0.50 8.48 19.26
C ASP A 171 -0.88 7.36 18.27
N GLY A 172 -2.18 7.20 17.98
CA GLY A 172 -2.68 6.20 17.06
C GLY A 172 -2.16 6.36 15.60
N LEU A 173 -1.94 7.60 15.17
CA LEU A 173 -1.39 7.86 13.83
C LEU A 173 0.12 7.65 13.75
N PHE A 174 0.88 7.93 14.80
CA PHE A 174 2.33 7.95 14.76
C PHE A 174 2.99 6.72 15.38
N LEU A 175 2.47 6.21 16.50
CA LEU A 175 3.14 5.20 17.34
C LEU A 175 2.36 3.91 17.47
N THR A 176 1.03 3.94 17.52
CA THR A 176 0.20 2.79 17.86
C THR A 176 -0.77 2.42 16.73
N GLY A 177 -1.67 1.49 16.99
CA GLY A 177 -2.66 1.07 16.00
C GLY A 177 -2.10 0.17 14.90
N PRO A 178 -2.93 -0.13 13.88
CA PRO A 178 -2.58 -1.08 12.83
C PRO A 178 -1.60 -0.53 11.78
N TYR A 179 -1.47 0.81 11.64
CA TYR A 179 -0.70 1.46 10.56
C TYR A 179 0.17 2.63 11.05
N PRO A 180 0.94 2.50 12.16
CA PRO A 180 1.65 3.62 12.75
C PRO A 180 2.73 4.16 11.80
N LEU A 181 2.83 5.50 11.69
CA LEU A 181 3.79 6.16 10.82
C LEU A 181 5.22 5.69 11.08
N LEU A 182 5.57 5.45 12.34
CA LEU A 182 6.91 5.03 12.77
C LEU A 182 7.41 3.79 12.03
N THR A 183 6.56 2.77 11.86
CA THR A 183 6.92 1.48 11.24
C THR A 183 6.45 1.34 9.80
N TRP A 184 5.55 2.22 9.31
CA TRP A 184 5.02 2.18 7.95
C TRP A 184 5.67 3.21 7.01
N SER A 185 6.27 4.29 7.58
CA SER A 185 7.02 5.27 6.79
C SER A 185 8.15 4.67 5.94
N PRO A 186 8.88 3.61 6.35
CA PRO A 186 9.89 2.99 5.51
C PRO A 186 9.34 2.50 4.15
N ALA A 187 8.13 1.93 4.14
CA ALA A 187 7.49 1.47 2.90
C ALA A 187 7.18 2.64 1.95
N LEU A 188 6.66 3.76 2.48
CA LEU A 188 6.44 4.97 1.71
C LEU A 188 7.75 5.54 1.14
N LEU A 189 8.76 5.71 1.99
CA LEU A 189 10.06 6.29 1.61
C LEU A 189 10.80 5.40 0.60
N TRP A 190 10.76 4.07 0.79
CA TRP A 190 11.31 3.12 -0.17
C TRP A 190 10.59 3.18 -1.51
N GLY A 191 9.25 3.26 -1.48
CA GLY A 191 8.44 3.49 -2.68
C GLY A 191 8.80 4.81 -3.37
N MET A 192 9.02 5.89 -2.62
CA MET A 192 9.49 7.16 -3.18
C MET A 192 10.87 7.05 -3.82
N TRP A 193 11.79 6.28 -3.23
CA TRP A 193 13.09 6.01 -3.82
C TRP A 193 12.96 5.19 -5.11
N VAL A 194 12.19 4.10 -5.09
CA VAL A 194 11.93 3.27 -6.27
C VAL A 194 11.26 4.07 -7.39
N GLY A 195 10.35 4.98 -7.07
CA GLY A 195 9.69 5.86 -8.04
C GLY A 195 10.61 6.86 -8.75
N ARG A 196 11.88 6.99 -8.31
CA ARG A 196 12.92 7.78 -8.97
C ARG A 196 13.84 6.96 -9.87
N LEU A 197 13.69 5.63 -9.86
CA LEU A 197 14.38 4.75 -10.80
C LEU A 197 13.66 4.77 -12.15
N ASP A 198 14.36 4.34 -13.19
CA ASP A 198 13.71 4.09 -14.47
C ASP A 198 12.89 2.80 -14.41
N LEU A 199 11.60 2.93 -14.13
CA LEU A 199 10.67 1.80 -14.01
C LEU A 199 10.32 1.14 -15.37
N ARG A 200 10.74 1.74 -16.48
CA ARG A 200 10.59 1.16 -17.83
C ARG A 200 11.79 0.31 -18.24
N ALA A 201 12.92 0.47 -17.57
CA ALA A 201 14.10 -0.35 -17.81
C ALA A 201 13.88 -1.78 -17.29
N GLY A 202 13.98 -2.78 -18.17
CA GLY A 202 13.82 -4.20 -17.81
C GLY A 202 14.76 -4.64 -16.70
N GLN A 203 15.99 -4.07 -16.62
CA GLN A 203 16.93 -4.33 -15.54
C GLN A 203 16.35 -3.90 -14.18
N THR A 204 15.75 -2.71 -14.08
CA THR A 204 15.11 -2.22 -12.84
C THR A 204 13.96 -3.13 -12.43
N GLN A 205 13.12 -3.51 -13.40
CA GLN A 205 11.96 -4.39 -13.13
C GLN A 205 12.42 -5.75 -12.61
N PHE A 206 13.44 -6.33 -13.22
CA PHE A 206 14.00 -7.62 -12.82
C PHE A 206 14.72 -7.55 -11.46
N GLN A 207 15.43 -6.47 -11.18
CA GLN A 207 16.04 -6.23 -9.86
C GLN A 207 14.99 -6.09 -8.77
N LEU A 208 13.91 -5.34 -9.01
CA LEU A 208 12.80 -5.23 -8.05
C LEU A 208 12.18 -6.61 -7.76
N LEU A 209 11.98 -7.44 -8.80
CA LEU A 209 11.44 -8.78 -8.64
C LEU A 209 12.38 -9.68 -7.83
N LEU A 210 13.63 -9.81 -8.25
CA LEU A 210 14.57 -10.78 -7.66
C LEU A 210 15.07 -10.33 -6.29
N VAL A 211 15.56 -9.09 -6.17
CA VAL A 211 16.09 -8.60 -4.89
C VAL A 211 14.95 -8.45 -3.88
N GLY A 212 13.81 -7.91 -4.30
CA GLY A 212 12.63 -7.82 -3.43
C GLY A 212 12.15 -9.19 -2.98
N GLY A 213 12.06 -10.16 -3.89
CA GLY A 213 11.70 -11.54 -3.58
C GLY A 213 12.68 -12.21 -2.63
N ALA A 214 13.99 -12.06 -2.87
CA ALA A 214 15.03 -12.60 -2.00
C ALA A 214 14.93 -12.00 -0.57
N VAL A 215 14.77 -10.68 -0.46
CA VAL A 215 14.59 -10.01 0.85
C VAL A 215 13.36 -10.55 1.58
N ALA A 216 12.23 -10.73 0.87
CA ALA A 216 11.01 -11.26 1.46
C ALA A 216 11.21 -12.69 1.98
N VAL A 217 11.84 -13.57 1.19
CA VAL A 217 12.09 -14.96 1.57
C VAL A 217 13.10 -15.05 2.70
N ILE A 218 14.19 -14.29 2.66
CA ILE A 218 15.19 -14.28 3.73
C ILE A 218 14.60 -13.80 5.04
N ALA A 219 13.80 -12.73 5.03
CA ALA A 219 13.16 -12.21 6.23
C ALA A 219 12.19 -13.24 6.85
N ALA A 220 11.35 -13.88 6.02
CA ALA A 220 10.43 -14.92 6.47
C ALA A 220 11.17 -16.15 7.01
N ALA A 221 12.21 -16.62 6.31
CA ALA A 221 13.03 -17.75 6.74
C ALA A 221 13.77 -17.45 8.06
N ALA A 222 14.36 -16.25 8.17
CA ALA A 222 15.04 -15.83 9.40
C ALA A 222 14.09 -15.78 10.58
N GLY A 223 12.87 -15.27 10.39
CA GLY A 223 11.84 -15.26 11.43
C GLY A 223 11.42 -16.66 11.85
N ALA A 224 11.07 -17.51 10.89
CA ALA A 224 10.63 -18.88 11.15
C ALA A 224 11.72 -19.72 11.84
N MET A 225 12.96 -19.70 11.30
CA MET A 225 14.10 -20.44 11.87
C MET A 225 14.49 -19.89 13.25
N GLY A 226 14.52 -18.56 13.39
CA GLY A 226 14.85 -17.92 14.67
C GLY A 226 13.88 -18.32 15.78
N LEU A 227 12.58 -18.28 15.53
CA LEU A 227 11.56 -18.69 16.50
C LEU A 227 11.55 -20.20 16.74
N GLN A 228 11.89 -21.01 15.74
CA GLN A 228 12.03 -22.46 15.91
C GLN A 228 13.20 -22.84 16.83
N ILE A 229 14.33 -22.14 16.71
CA ILE A 229 15.55 -22.39 17.50
C ILE A 229 15.44 -21.81 18.92
N LEU A 230 14.92 -20.58 19.03
CA LEU A 230 14.94 -19.81 20.29
C LEU A 230 13.65 -19.92 21.08
N GLY A 231 12.62 -20.54 20.49
CA GLY A 231 11.29 -20.66 21.09
C GLY A 231 10.39 -19.43 20.86
N ALA A 232 9.11 -19.62 21.16
CA ALA A 232 8.13 -18.52 21.08
C ALA A 232 8.40 -17.44 22.14
N PRO A 233 8.09 -16.16 21.84
CA PRO A 233 8.31 -15.07 22.80
C PRO A 233 7.35 -15.14 23.98
N ASP A 234 7.88 -14.93 25.19
CA ASP A 234 7.14 -14.85 26.44
C ASP A 234 6.91 -13.38 26.83
N GLY A 235 5.67 -12.90 26.68
CA GLY A 235 5.32 -11.55 27.11
C GLY A 235 5.70 -10.44 26.11
N VAL A 236 5.41 -9.19 26.47
CA VAL A 236 5.47 -8.02 25.59
C VAL A 236 6.90 -7.53 25.38
N ALA A 237 7.75 -7.65 26.40
CA ALA A 237 9.14 -7.16 26.41
C ALA A 237 10.17 -8.20 25.92
N ASP A 238 9.72 -9.38 25.49
CA ASP A 238 10.62 -10.42 25.02
C ASP A 238 11.23 -10.04 23.67
N TRP A 239 12.55 -9.92 23.61
CA TRP A 239 13.29 -9.56 22.39
C TRP A 239 13.08 -10.52 21.21
N ARG A 240 12.69 -11.80 21.47
CA ARG A 240 12.35 -12.79 20.45
C ARG A 240 11.18 -12.33 19.56
N ARG A 241 10.37 -11.36 20.02
CA ARG A 241 9.33 -10.71 19.21
C ARG A 241 9.91 -9.99 17.97
N LEU A 242 11.16 -9.51 18.03
CA LEU A 242 11.84 -8.90 16.89
C LEU A 242 11.98 -9.86 15.69
N LEU A 243 11.93 -11.18 15.95
CA LEU A 243 11.97 -12.23 14.93
C LEU A 243 10.59 -12.48 14.27
N SER A 244 9.53 -11.85 14.76
CA SER A 244 8.19 -12.08 14.25
C SER A 244 8.02 -11.56 12.81
N ASP A 245 7.57 -12.44 11.90
CA ASP A 245 7.07 -12.11 10.56
C ASP A 245 5.52 -12.10 10.52
N ALA A 246 4.88 -12.13 11.67
CA ALA A 246 3.42 -12.10 11.76
C ALA A 246 2.87 -10.78 11.18
N PRO A 247 1.72 -10.82 10.46
CA PRO A 247 1.09 -9.61 9.92
C PRO A 247 0.83 -8.57 11.01
N HIS A 248 1.13 -7.32 10.69
CA HIS A 248 0.96 -6.19 11.62
C HIS A 248 1.73 -6.32 12.94
N SER A 249 2.75 -7.19 13.02
CA SER A 249 3.62 -7.28 14.21
C SER A 249 4.40 -5.99 14.46
N GLN A 250 4.58 -5.16 13.43
CA GLN A 250 5.42 -3.95 13.43
C GLN A 250 6.91 -4.24 13.69
N MET A 251 7.34 -5.51 13.58
CA MET A 251 8.71 -5.95 13.86
C MET A 251 9.62 -5.86 12.63
N PRO A 252 10.96 -5.79 12.81
CA PRO A 252 11.89 -5.53 11.71
C PRO A 252 11.76 -6.53 10.54
N LEU A 253 11.67 -7.83 10.83
CA LEU A 253 11.58 -8.86 9.79
C LEU A 253 10.27 -8.76 9.00
N TRP A 254 9.14 -8.44 9.68
CA TRP A 254 7.87 -8.21 9.00
C TRP A 254 7.93 -6.97 8.10
N VAL A 255 8.47 -5.84 8.58
CA VAL A 255 8.56 -4.59 7.82
C VAL A 255 9.44 -4.78 6.59
N VAL A 256 10.67 -5.30 6.78
CA VAL A 256 11.64 -5.52 5.70
C VAL A 256 11.11 -6.55 4.69
N GLY A 257 10.57 -7.68 5.16
CA GLY A 257 9.99 -8.71 4.31
C GLY A 257 8.79 -8.22 3.51
N SER A 258 7.94 -7.38 4.11
CA SER A 258 6.77 -6.81 3.44
C SER A 258 7.16 -5.77 2.37
N ILE A 259 8.19 -4.94 2.63
CA ILE A 259 8.76 -4.01 1.63
C ILE A 259 9.40 -4.81 0.48
N GLY A 260 10.10 -5.91 0.79
CA GLY A 260 10.63 -6.85 -0.19
C GLY A 260 9.53 -7.43 -1.08
N THR A 261 8.45 -7.91 -0.48
CA THR A 261 7.26 -8.41 -1.20
C THR A 261 6.64 -7.32 -2.09
N ALA A 262 6.49 -6.10 -1.59
CA ALA A 262 5.94 -4.98 -2.35
C ALA A 262 6.81 -4.64 -3.57
N SER A 263 8.15 -4.65 -3.40
CA SER A 263 9.10 -4.45 -4.49
C SER A 263 8.99 -5.58 -5.53
N ALA A 264 8.94 -6.83 -5.09
CA ALA A 264 8.84 -8.00 -5.98
C ALA A 264 7.55 -8.01 -6.78
N VAL A 265 6.40 -7.78 -6.13
CA VAL A 265 5.09 -7.70 -6.79
C VAL A 265 5.06 -6.56 -7.81
N THR A 266 5.63 -5.41 -7.46
CA THR A 266 5.72 -4.27 -8.39
C THR A 266 6.59 -4.61 -9.59
N GLY A 267 7.78 -5.19 -9.38
CA GLY A 267 8.66 -5.64 -10.47
C GLY A 267 7.97 -6.65 -11.39
N ALA A 268 7.29 -7.65 -10.82
CA ALA A 268 6.51 -8.63 -11.58
C ALA A 268 5.43 -7.97 -12.43
N MET A 269 4.64 -7.04 -11.85
CA MET A 269 3.57 -6.37 -12.58
C MET A 269 4.08 -5.44 -13.69
N LEU A 270 5.24 -4.81 -13.51
CA LEU A 270 5.90 -4.04 -14.56
C LEU A 270 6.29 -4.94 -15.73
N ILE A 271 6.96 -6.08 -15.46
CA ILE A 271 7.36 -7.06 -16.48
C ILE A 271 6.13 -7.60 -17.23
N VAL A 272 5.07 -7.98 -16.51
CA VAL A 272 3.84 -8.53 -17.12
C VAL A 272 3.13 -7.47 -17.96
N ALA A 273 3.10 -6.21 -17.48
CA ALA A 273 2.47 -5.11 -18.21
C ALA A 273 3.19 -4.79 -19.53
N ASP A 274 4.52 -4.88 -19.55
CA ASP A 274 5.30 -4.65 -20.76
C ASP A 274 5.15 -5.82 -21.75
N ARG A 275 5.05 -7.05 -21.23
CA ARG A 275 4.98 -8.27 -22.08
C ARG A 275 3.58 -8.55 -22.62
N TRP A 276 2.53 -8.32 -21.79
CA TRP A 276 1.14 -8.66 -22.13
C TRP A 276 0.16 -7.50 -21.78
N PRO A 277 0.33 -6.31 -22.35
CA PRO A 277 -0.44 -5.12 -21.95
C PRO A 277 -1.95 -5.27 -22.16
N ARG A 278 -2.36 -5.98 -23.23
CA ARG A 278 -3.80 -6.20 -23.52
C ARG A 278 -4.44 -7.16 -22.51
N MET A 279 -3.73 -8.23 -22.12
CA MET A 279 -4.23 -9.20 -21.16
C MET A 279 -4.33 -8.57 -19.76
N LEU A 280 -3.38 -7.70 -19.40
CA LEU A 280 -3.35 -7.06 -18.09
C LEU A 280 -4.31 -5.87 -17.98
N TRP A 281 -4.87 -5.38 -19.10
CA TRP A 281 -5.73 -4.19 -19.14
C TRP A 281 -6.90 -4.23 -18.13
N PRO A 282 -7.65 -5.34 -17.93
CA PRO A 282 -8.73 -5.38 -16.95
C PRO A 282 -8.24 -5.09 -15.52
N LEU A 283 -7.08 -5.64 -15.15
CA LEU A 283 -6.45 -5.39 -13.84
C LEU A 283 -5.93 -3.96 -13.74
N VAL A 284 -5.35 -3.42 -14.80
CA VAL A 284 -4.93 -2.01 -14.88
C VAL A 284 -6.14 -1.08 -14.69
N ALA A 285 -7.27 -1.38 -15.35
CA ALA A 285 -8.49 -0.61 -15.20
C ALA A 285 -9.01 -0.61 -13.75
N LEU A 286 -9.00 -1.78 -13.08
CA LEU A 286 -9.34 -1.88 -11.66
C LEU A 286 -8.41 -1.06 -10.79
N GLY A 287 -7.09 -1.14 -11.01
CA GLY A 287 -6.10 -0.37 -10.25
C GLY A 287 -6.21 1.14 -10.44
N GLN A 288 -6.74 1.58 -11.58
CA GLN A 288 -7.06 2.99 -11.82
C GLN A 288 -8.27 3.48 -11.02
N LEU A 289 -9.09 2.56 -10.51
CA LEU A 289 -10.22 2.79 -9.62
C LEU A 289 -9.96 2.22 -8.21
N ALA A 290 -8.69 2.15 -7.79
CA ALA A 290 -8.31 1.49 -6.54
C ALA A 290 -8.96 2.12 -5.29
N LEU A 291 -9.09 3.46 -5.23
CA LEU A 291 -9.78 4.14 -4.13
C LEU A 291 -11.29 3.84 -4.15
N SER A 292 -11.91 3.92 -5.33
CA SER A 292 -13.33 3.62 -5.49
C SER A 292 -13.64 2.18 -5.09
N PHE A 293 -12.80 1.22 -5.51
CA PHE A 293 -12.96 -0.18 -5.12
C PHE A 293 -12.68 -0.39 -3.63
N TYR A 294 -11.64 0.27 -3.07
CA TYR A 294 -11.34 0.20 -1.65
C TYR A 294 -12.53 0.67 -0.79
N VAL A 295 -13.14 1.78 -1.13
CA VAL A 295 -14.33 2.29 -0.41
C VAL A 295 -15.52 1.36 -0.63
N ALA A 296 -15.76 0.95 -1.87
CA ALA A 296 -16.91 0.10 -2.21
C ALA A 296 -16.87 -1.24 -1.48
N HIS A 297 -15.68 -1.89 -1.35
CA HIS A 297 -15.61 -3.18 -0.66
C HIS A 297 -15.84 -3.05 0.86
N LEU A 298 -15.39 -1.95 1.50
CA LEU A 298 -15.67 -1.70 2.92
C LEU A 298 -17.16 -1.45 3.17
N VAL A 299 -17.80 -0.66 2.30
CA VAL A 299 -19.26 -0.43 2.35
C VAL A 299 -20.01 -1.75 2.08
N ALA A 300 -19.55 -2.56 1.13
CA ALA A 300 -20.13 -3.88 0.87
C ALA A 300 -20.01 -4.82 2.07
N LEU A 301 -18.88 -4.80 2.78
CA LEU A 301 -18.68 -5.58 4.01
C LEU A 301 -19.52 -5.05 5.19
N TYR A 302 -19.78 -3.75 5.25
CA TYR A 302 -20.70 -3.19 6.22
C TYR A 302 -22.16 -3.64 5.96
N VAL A 303 -22.60 -3.58 4.70
CA VAL A 303 -24.00 -3.88 4.32
C VAL A 303 -24.26 -5.38 4.19
N PHE A 304 -23.30 -6.13 3.65
CA PHE A 304 -23.43 -7.55 3.28
C PHE A 304 -22.39 -8.43 3.98
N GLY A 305 -21.90 -8.03 5.15
CA GLY A 305 -20.81 -8.73 5.85
C GLY A 305 -21.08 -10.21 6.05
N ASP A 306 -22.28 -10.58 6.49
CA ASP A 306 -22.71 -11.96 6.73
C ASP A 306 -22.76 -12.80 5.44
N LEU A 307 -23.00 -12.15 4.31
CA LEU A 307 -23.02 -12.83 3.00
C LEU A 307 -21.61 -12.98 2.42
N LEU A 308 -20.71 -12.04 2.70
CA LEU A 308 -19.38 -11.98 2.08
C LEU A 308 -18.31 -12.71 2.89
N ARG A 309 -18.36 -12.62 4.23
CA ARG A 309 -17.39 -13.28 5.11
C ARG A 309 -17.62 -14.79 5.10
N ARG A 310 -16.53 -15.54 5.11
CA ARG A 310 -16.53 -17.00 5.02
C ARG A 310 -15.55 -17.59 6.01
N GLU A 311 -15.89 -18.74 6.54
CA GLU A 311 -15.05 -19.48 7.49
C GLU A 311 -14.08 -20.44 6.78
N SER A 312 -14.40 -20.86 5.55
CA SER A 312 -13.53 -21.72 4.76
C SER A 312 -12.81 -20.97 3.64
N VAL A 313 -11.56 -21.37 3.34
CA VAL A 313 -10.74 -20.80 2.25
C VAL A 313 -11.46 -20.96 0.90
N GLY A 314 -12.10 -22.10 0.64
CA GLY A 314 -12.79 -22.37 -0.62
C GLY A 314 -13.93 -21.38 -0.88
N GLU A 315 -14.82 -21.21 0.11
CA GLU A 315 -15.94 -20.26 -0.01
C GLU A 315 -15.47 -18.81 -0.06
N ALA A 316 -14.45 -18.47 0.74
CA ALA A 316 -13.84 -17.14 0.72
C ALA A 316 -13.27 -16.83 -0.67
N MET A 317 -12.58 -17.79 -1.30
CA MET A 317 -12.03 -17.61 -2.63
C MET A 317 -13.13 -17.37 -3.68
N VAL A 318 -14.26 -18.07 -3.57
CA VAL A 318 -15.42 -17.82 -4.45
C VAL A 318 -15.95 -16.40 -4.26
N SER A 319 -16.13 -15.94 -3.00
CA SER A 319 -16.57 -14.57 -2.71
C SER A 319 -15.59 -13.54 -3.29
N VAL A 320 -14.28 -13.74 -3.10
CA VAL A 320 -13.22 -12.85 -3.65
C VAL A 320 -13.26 -12.81 -5.17
N ILE A 321 -13.38 -13.97 -5.82
CA ILE A 321 -13.43 -14.03 -7.29
C ILE A 321 -14.66 -13.30 -7.82
N VAL A 322 -15.83 -13.54 -7.24
CA VAL A 322 -17.08 -12.89 -7.66
C VAL A 322 -17.02 -11.38 -7.49
N VAL A 323 -16.63 -10.90 -6.31
CA VAL A 323 -16.53 -9.45 -6.03
C VAL A 323 -15.48 -8.80 -6.94
N THR A 324 -14.33 -9.46 -7.13
CA THR A 324 -13.27 -8.94 -8.02
C THR A 324 -13.73 -8.93 -9.47
N ALA A 325 -14.41 -9.96 -9.95
CA ALA A 325 -14.92 -10.00 -11.32
C ALA A 325 -15.94 -8.89 -11.58
N VAL A 326 -16.86 -8.65 -10.65
CA VAL A 326 -17.81 -7.52 -10.73
C VAL A 326 -17.08 -6.18 -10.75
N ALA A 327 -16.09 -5.99 -9.87
CA ALA A 327 -15.30 -4.76 -9.81
C ALA A 327 -14.48 -4.53 -11.07
N VAL A 328 -13.87 -5.58 -11.64
CA VAL A 328 -13.14 -5.52 -12.92
C VAL A 328 -14.10 -5.17 -14.07
N GLY A 329 -15.26 -5.83 -14.15
CA GLY A 329 -16.28 -5.55 -15.16
C GLY A 329 -16.73 -4.08 -15.09
N PHE A 330 -17.03 -3.59 -13.90
CA PHE A 330 -17.35 -2.18 -13.67
C PHE A 330 -16.19 -1.26 -14.10
N ALA A 331 -14.97 -1.56 -13.67
CA ALA A 331 -13.80 -0.73 -13.98
C ALA A 331 -13.54 -0.64 -15.48
N VAL A 332 -13.63 -1.76 -16.21
CA VAL A 332 -13.44 -1.80 -17.67
C VAL A 332 -14.51 -0.97 -18.40
N ILE A 333 -15.78 -1.10 -17.99
CA ILE A 333 -16.89 -0.32 -18.58
C ILE A 333 -16.72 1.17 -18.25
N TRP A 334 -16.46 1.49 -16.96
CA TRP A 334 -16.28 2.86 -16.52
C TRP A 334 -15.16 3.57 -17.26
N ARG A 335 -13.99 2.91 -17.42
CA ARG A 335 -12.83 3.49 -18.10
C ARG A 335 -13.01 3.72 -19.60
N ARG A 336 -14.02 3.11 -20.23
CA ARG A 336 -14.39 3.43 -21.63
C ARG A 336 -15.08 4.79 -21.76
N HIS A 337 -15.79 5.22 -20.70
CA HIS A 337 -16.61 6.43 -20.73
C HIS A 337 -15.99 7.60 -19.94
N PHE A 338 -15.22 7.30 -18.90
CA PHE A 338 -14.70 8.32 -17.98
C PHE A 338 -13.16 8.24 -17.83
N PRO A 339 -12.47 9.39 -17.83
CA PRO A 339 -11.00 9.44 -17.70
C PRO A 339 -10.50 9.11 -16.29
N ARG A 340 -11.35 9.15 -15.26
CA ARG A 340 -11.02 8.91 -13.85
C ARG A 340 -12.10 8.08 -13.18
N GLY A 341 -11.74 7.38 -12.11
CA GLY A 341 -12.71 6.68 -11.27
C GLY A 341 -13.59 7.66 -10.48
N PRO A 342 -14.73 7.18 -9.95
CA PRO A 342 -15.69 8.02 -9.22
C PRO A 342 -15.05 8.81 -8.07
N LEU A 343 -14.34 8.14 -7.17
CA LEU A 343 -13.68 8.77 -6.03
C LEU A 343 -12.29 9.34 -6.38
N GLU A 344 -11.61 8.78 -7.37
CA GLU A 344 -10.34 9.29 -7.87
C GLU A 344 -10.46 10.71 -8.44
N ALA A 345 -11.65 11.09 -8.91
CA ALA A 345 -11.94 12.45 -9.36
C ALA A 345 -11.81 13.48 -8.23
N LEU A 346 -12.14 13.11 -6.98
CA LEU A 346 -12.00 13.98 -5.81
C LEU A 346 -10.54 14.30 -5.49
N LEU A 347 -9.60 13.39 -5.82
CA LEU A 347 -8.18 13.56 -5.53
C LEU A 347 -7.48 14.57 -6.42
N VAL A 348 -8.10 14.95 -7.52
CA VAL A 348 -7.53 15.92 -8.47
C VAL A 348 -7.67 17.35 -7.94
N GLY A 349 -8.74 17.62 -7.22
CA GLY A 349 -9.02 18.92 -6.61
C GLY A 349 -9.10 20.07 -7.63
N PRO A 350 -8.94 21.32 -7.16
CA PRO A 350 -9.04 22.53 -8.00
C PRO A 350 -7.84 22.71 -8.95
N PHE A 351 -6.85 21.79 -8.94
CA PHE A 351 -5.59 21.93 -9.68
C PHE A 351 -5.63 21.40 -11.13
N ASP A 352 -6.76 20.89 -11.59
CA ASP A 352 -6.90 20.30 -12.94
C ASP A 352 -6.86 21.36 -14.06
N GLY A 353 -7.29 22.58 -13.77
CA GLY A 353 -7.31 23.70 -14.73
C GLY A 353 -5.93 24.27 -15.09
N THR A 354 -4.92 24.03 -14.24
CA THR A 354 -3.57 24.60 -14.47
C THR A 354 -2.78 23.86 -15.55
N THR A 355 -3.23 22.66 -15.95
CA THR A 355 -2.59 21.86 -17.00
C THR A 355 -3.12 22.17 -18.41
N ARG A 356 -4.27 22.86 -18.54
CA ARG A 356 -4.88 23.21 -19.83
C ARG A 356 -4.46 24.58 -20.39
N ARG A 357 -3.85 25.48 -19.58
CA ARG A 357 -3.51 26.84 -19.99
C ARG A 357 -2.09 27.02 -20.58
N SER A 358 -1.33 25.96 -20.77
CA SER A 358 0.01 26.01 -21.39
C SER A 358 0.04 25.24 -22.72
N ARG A 359 -0.98 25.45 -23.58
CA ARG A 359 -0.95 25.10 -25.01
C ARG A 359 -1.18 26.33 -25.84
#